data_708139655b5cf051cd7ce75c82b89593
#
_entry.id   708139655b5cf051cd7ce75c82b89593
#
_cell.length_a   1.000
_cell.length_b   1.000
_cell.length_c   1.000
_cell.angle_alpha   90.00
_cell.angle_beta   90.00
_cell.angle_gamma   90.00
#
_symmetry.space_group_name_H-M   'P 1'
#
loop_
_entity.id
_entity.type
_entity.pdbx_description
1 polymer ?
#
loop_
_entity_poly.entity_id
_entity_poly.type
_entity_poly.pdbx_seq_one_letter_code
_entity_poly.pdbx_strand_id
1 'polypeptide(L)'
;MQFSSVLSDNISHLHSLLDVGTNFDVVYRTARVGGRDACLYFVDGFTKDEVLLKILQAWSSIKPEAMPSDVHEFSKQYVPYGEVDLLDTEDSVITLLLSGITCVFIDGYDRCLAIDCRTYPARGVSEPEKDKVMRGSRDGFVETLIFNTALIRRRIRDPKLTMEIMTMGESSHTDIAICYMKGRVDEQMLTQIKKRMNSIHVDALTMNQESLAECLYPHKWYNPFPKFKFSERPDTAAASILEGNIIILVDNSPAAMILPSSVFDIIEEADDYYFPPVTGTYLRLSRMVISILTLLLTPTWLMLMQNPHLLPPWLEFLKLSEAPHVPLVFQLFILEFAIDGLRLAAINTPSMLTTP
;
A
#
# COMPACT_ATOMS: atom_id res chain seq x y z
N MET A 1 16.34 -24.96 7.72
CA MET A 1 17.51 -25.10 8.63
C MET A 1 16.99 -25.32 10.03
N GLN A 2 17.68 -26.13 10.88
CA GLN A 2 17.33 -26.24 12.31
C GLN A 2 18.07 -25.14 13.07
N PHE A 3 17.46 -24.60 14.12
CA PHE A 3 18.07 -23.55 14.93
C PHE A 3 19.19 -24.07 15.84
N SER A 4 20.13 -23.20 16.12
CA SER A 4 21.23 -23.46 17.05
C SER A 4 20.81 -23.10 18.47
N SER A 5 21.39 -23.79 19.47
CA SER A 5 21.27 -23.38 20.87
C SER A 5 22.03 -22.07 21.16
N VAL A 6 22.90 -21.63 20.28
CA VAL A 6 23.66 -20.38 20.37
C VAL A 6 22.85 -19.24 19.77
N LEU A 7 22.42 -18.30 20.57
CA LEU A 7 21.53 -17.20 20.16
C LEU A 7 22.12 -16.32 19.04
N SER A 8 23.44 -16.05 19.08
CA SER A 8 24.12 -15.19 18.10
C SER A 8 24.03 -15.71 16.67
N ASP A 9 24.04 -17.03 16.48
CA ASP A 9 23.99 -17.67 15.16
C ASP A 9 22.60 -17.49 14.55
N ASN A 10 21.57 -17.72 15.38
CA ASN A 10 20.17 -17.53 14.97
C ASN A 10 19.87 -16.07 14.62
N ILE A 11 20.38 -15.12 15.41
CA ILE A 11 20.24 -13.68 15.16
C ILE A 11 20.88 -13.32 13.82
N SER A 12 22.14 -13.70 13.61
CA SER A 12 22.88 -13.37 12.39
C SER A 12 22.18 -13.90 11.13
N HIS A 13 21.67 -15.12 11.24
CA HIS A 13 20.94 -15.77 10.15
C HIS A 13 19.61 -15.08 9.84
N LEU A 14 18.77 -14.83 10.86
CA LEU A 14 17.48 -14.18 10.67
C LEU A 14 17.62 -12.71 10.21
N HIS A 15 18.64 -11.98 10.69
CA HIS A 15 18.91 -10.63 10.23
C HIS A 15 19.20 -10.59 8.73
N SER A 16 20.00 -11.55 8.24
CA SER A 16 20.29 -11.63 6.80
C SER A 16 19.08 -12.00 5.95
N LEU A 17 18.20 -12.85 6.50
CA LEU A 17 17.03 -13.37 5.79
C LEU A 17 15.88 -12.36 5.71
N LEU A 18 15.64 -11.66 6.81
CA LEU A 18 14.55 -10.69 6.97
C LEU A 18 14.98 -9.25 6.63
N ASP A 19 16.26 -9.04 6.26
CA ASP A 19 16.83 -7.71 6.05
C ASP A 19 16.56 -6.76 7.24
N VAL A 20 16.74 -7.28 8.47
CA VAL A 20 16.52 -6.47 9.68
C VAL A 20 17.44 -5.24 9.65
N GLY A 21 16.85 -4.07 9.84
CA GLY A 21 17.52 -2.77 9.68
C GLY A 21 17.21 -2.07 8.36
N THR A 22 16.90 -2.80 7.28
CA THR A 22 16.33 -2.25 6.04
C THR A 22 14.80 -2.30 6.10
N ASN A 23 14.25 -3.44 6.51
CA ASN A 23 12.82 -3.58 6.80
C ASN A 23 12.51 -2.98 8.16
N PHE A 24 11.92 -1.79 8.20
CA PHE A 24 11.59 -1.11 9.44
C PHE A 24 10.41 -1.77 10.20
N ASP A 25 9.51 -2.42 9.46
CA ASP A 25 8.33 -3.08 10.02
C ASP A 25 8.66 -4.40 10.75
N VAL A 26 9.86 -4.97 10.52
CA VAL A 26 10.34 -6.13 11.28
C VAL A 26 11.18 -5.65 12.45
N VAL A 27 10.55 -5.59 13.61
CA VAL A 27 11.19 -5.11 14.83
C VAL A 27 11.98 -6.22 15.52
N TYR A 28 13.20 -5.91 15.88
CA TYR A 28 14.10 -6.75 16.67
C TYR A 28 14.37 -6.11 18.03
N ARG A 29 14.20 -6.87 19.09
CA ARG A 29 14.47 -6.41 20.45
C ARG A 29 15.22 -7.46 21.25
N THR A 30 16.30 -7.05 21.91
CA THR A 30 17.01 -7.88 22.88
C THR A 30 16.38 -7.75 24.26
N ALA A 31 16.37 -8.85 25.02
CA ALA A 31 15.89 -8.93 26.41
C ALA A 31 16.74 -9.89 27.20
N ARG A 32 16.60 -9.88 28.53
CA ARG A 32 17.16 -10.90 29.44
C ARG A 32 16.04 -11.63 30.14
N VAL A 33 16.11 -12.95 30.11
CA VAL A 33 15.11 -13.84 30.68
C VAL A 33 15.81 -14.86 31.59
N GLY A 34 15.60 -14.79 32.91
CA GLY A 34 16.23 -15.69 33.85
C GLY A 34 17.76 -15.73 33.76
N GLY A 35 18.40 -14.58 33.51
CA GLY A 35 19.85 -14.47 33.37
C GLY A 35 20.42 -14.87 31.99
N ARG A 36 19.61 -15.46 31.10
CA ARG A 36 19.98 -15.77 29.70
C ARG A 36 19.64 -14.61 28.78
N ASP A 37 20.43 -14.43 27.75
CA ASP A 37 20.12 -13.47 26.70
C ASP A 37 18.99 -14.02 25.80
N ALA A 38 18.10 -13.14 25.38
CA ALA A 38 16.97 -13.48 24.53
C ALA A 38 16.76 -12.40 23.45
N CYS A 39 16.18 -12.77 22.33
CA CYS A 39 15.75 -11.81 21.34
C CYS A 39 14.33 -12.08 20.88
N LEU A 40 13.61 -11.01 20.60
CA LEU A 40 12.25 -11.02 20.14
C LEU A 40 12.20 -10.42 18.75
N TYR A 41 11.45 -11.07 17.86
CA TYR A 41 11.08 -10.55 16.55
C TYR A 41 9.57 -10.43 16.46
N PHE A 42 9.09 -9.31 15.97
CA PHE A 42 7.67 -9.08 15.73
C PHE A 42 7.49 -8.04 14.62
N VAL A 43 6.29 -8.01 14.02
CA VAL A 43 5.94 -7.03 13.00
C VAL A 43 5.26 -5.85 13.67
N ASP A 44 5.74 -4.64 13.37
CA ASP A 44 5.15 -3.40 13.86
C ASP A 44 3.70 -3.23 13.38
N GLY A 45 2.85 -2.74 14.28
CA GLY A 45 1.41 -2.63 14.01
C GLY A 45 0.62 -3.94 14.11
N PHE A 46 1.27 -5.10 14.35
CA PHE A 46 0.56 -6.38 14.54
C PHE A 46 0.56 -6.88 15.99
N THR A 47 1.35 -6.29 16.84
CA THR A 47 1.54 -6.79 18.22
C THR A 47 0.71 -5.96 19.21
N LYS A 48 0.05 -6.63 20.14
CA LYS A 48 -0.59 -5.98 21.30
C LYS A 48 0.46 -5.63 22.33
N ASP A 49 0.81 -4.36 22.42
CA ASP A 49 1.85 -3.84 23.31
C ASP A 49 1.60 -4.20 24.77
N GLU A 50 0.36 -4.13 25.24
CA GLU A 50 -0.01 -4.48 26.61
C GLU A 50 0.28 -5.94 26.97
N VAL A 51 0.07 -6.84 26.00
CA VAL A 51 0.33 -8.28 26.20
C VAL A 51 1.83 -8.55 26.23
N LEU A 52 2.55 -8.00 25.25
CA LEU A 52 4.00 -8.13 25.19
C LEU A 52 4.67 -7.55 26.46
N LEU A 53 4.21 -6.39 26.90
CA LEU A 53 4.69 -5.77 28.14
C LEU A 53 4.50 -6.68 29.35
N LYS A 54 3.31 -7.28 29.51
CA LYS A 54 3.03 -8.21 30.63
C LYS A 54 3.92 -9.45 30.58
N ILE A 55 4.16 -10.00 29.40
CA ILE A 55 5.08 -11.13 29.21
C ILE A 55 6.50 -10.75 29.62
N LEU A 56 7.00 -9.61 29.14
CA LEU A 56 8.34 -9.12 29.49
C LEU A 56 8.48 -8.81 30.98
N GLN A 57 7.45 -8.27 31.62
CA GLN A 57 7.42 -8.05 33.07
C GLN A 57 7.48 -9.37 33.84
N ALA A 58 6.72 -10.40 33.44
CA ALA A 58 6.78 -11.71 34.02
C ALA A 58 8.18 -12.31 33.89
N TRP A 59 8.80 -12.20 32.72
CA TRP A 59 10.13 -12.75 32.45
C TRP A 59 11.26 -12.02 33.20
N SER A 60 11.13 -10.72 33.42
CA SER A 60 12.11 -9.95 34.20
C SER A 60 12.21 -10.39 35.68
N SER A 61 11.18 -11.04 36.20
CA SER A 61 11.14 -11.54 37.59
C SER A 61 11.69 -12.98 37.76
N ILE A 62 12.02 -13.67 36.67
CA ILE A 62 12.54 -15.03 36.69
C ILE A 62 13.98 -15.03 37.23
N LYS A 63 14.23 -15.80 38.26
CA LYS A 63 15.58 -16.01 38.79
C LYS A 63 16.35 -17.01 37.93
N PRO A 64 17.68 -16.85 37.76
CA PRO A 64 18.49 -17.76 36.95
C PRO A 64 18.37 -19.24 37.34
N GLU A 65 18.22 -19.48 38.62
CA GLU A 65 18.09 -20.85 39.19
C GLU A 65 16.74 -21.50 38.84
N ALA A 66 15.74 -20.70 38.50
CA ALA A 66 14.37 -21.16 38.17
C ALA A 66 14.17 -21.38 36.67
N MET A 67 15.22 -21.14 35.85
CA MET A 67 15.12 -21.33 34.39
C MET A 67 15.07 -22.83 34.07
N PRO A 68 14.01 -23.28 33.35
CA PRO A 68 13.93 -24.65 32.87
C PRO A 68 15.05 -25.00 31.91
N SER A 69 15.44 -26.30 31.91
CA SER A 69 16.41 -26.81 30.95
C SER A 69 15.84 -26.95 29.55
N ASP A 70 14.51 -27.11 29.41
CA ASP A 70 13.81 -27.31 28.16
C ASP A 70 12.84 -26.15 27.87
N VAL A 71 12.80 -25.72 26.59
CA VAL A 71 11.91 -24.66 26.10
C VAL A 71 10.44 -25.01 26.27
N HIS A 72 10.07 -26.30 26.18
CA HIS A 72 8.70 -26.76 26.37
C HIS A 72 8.21 -26.54 27.82
N GLU A 73 9.05 -26.81 28.77
CA GLU A 73 8.74 -26.49 30.19
C GLU A 73 8.66 -24.98 30.40
N PHE A 74 9.57 -24.22 29.78
CA PHE A 74 9.54 -22.76 29.84
C PHE A 74 8.21 -22.21 29.26
N SER A 75 7.77 -22.70 28.12
CA SER A 75 6.52 -22.24 27.50
C SER A 75 5.30 -22.47 28.40
N LYS A 76 5.25 -23.58 29.14
CA LYS A 76 4.15 -23.91 30.06
C LYS A 76 4.15 -23.10 31.35
N GLN A 77 5.35 -22.82 31.88
CA GLN A 77 5.47 -22.20 33.20
C GLN A 77 5.48 -20.67 33.15
N TYR A 78 6.10 -20.10 32.09
CA TYR A 78 6.42 -18.68 32.03
C TYR A 78 5.77 -17.91 30.90
N VAL A 79 4.93 -18.54 30.08
CA VAL A 79 4.11 -17.85 29.10
C VAL A 79 2.62 -17.98 29.46
N PRO A 80 2.09 -17.05 30.27
CA PRO A 80 0.75 -17.18 30.85
C PRO A 80 -0.38 -16.79 29.88
N TYR A 81 -0.10 -16.46 28.63
CA TYR A 81 -1.08 -15.88 27.70
C TYR A 81 -0.94 -16.41 26.27
N GLY A 82 -2.11 -16.65 25.66
CA GLY A 82 -2.22 -16.91 24.22
C GLY A 82 -1.89 -18.34 23.78
N GLU A 83 -1.95 -18.54 22.49
CA GLU A 83 -1.42 -19.73 21.85
C GLU A 83 0.10 -19.63 21.78
N VAL A 84 0.77 -20.72 22.11
CA VAL A 84 2.22 -20.82 22.12
C VAL A 84 2.64 -22.07 21.35
N ASP A 85 3.39 -21.85 20.28
CA ASP A 85 3.97 -22.91 19.49
C ASP A 85 5.51 -22.93 19.61
N LEU A 86 6.09 -24.12 19.50
CA LEU A 86 7.52 -24.33 19.42
C LEU A 86 7.91 -24.66 17.98
N LEU A 87 8.75 -23.82 17.39
CA LEU A 87 9.13 -23.92 16.00
C LEU A 87 10.58 -24.39 15.85
N ASP A 88 10.74 -25.43 15.03
CA ASP A 88 12.03 -26.07 14.78
C ASP A 88 12.65 -25.61 13.44
N THR A 89 11.84 -25.05 12.54
CA THR A 89 12.25 -24.74 11.17
C THR A 89 12.16 -23.26 10.85
N GLU A 90 13.10 -22.80 10.04
CA GLU A 90 13.19 -21.44 9.53
C GLU A 90 11.91 -21.00 8.80
N ASP A 91 11.41 -21.85 7.88
CA ASP A 91 10.21 -21.52 7.10
C ASP A 91 8.98 -21.28 7.97
N SER A 92 8.85 -22.08 9.06
CA SER A 92 7.75 -21.90 10.02
C SER A 92 7.89 -20.59 10.78
N VAL A 93 9.10 -20.22 11.20
CA VAL A 93 9.36 -18.96 11.91
C VAL A 93 9.02 -17.77 10.99
N ILE A 94 9.52 -17.79 9.76
CA ILE A 94 9.24 -16.69 8.79
C ILE A 94 7.74 -16.56 8.54
N THR A 95 7.08 -17.68 8.26
CA THR A 95 5.64 -17.67 7.94
C THR A 95 4.82 -17.11 9.11
N LEU A 96 5.12 -17.55 10.35
CA LEU A 96 4.38 -17.11 11.53
C LEU A 96 4.74 -15.68 11.92
N LEU A 97 6.02 -15.30 11.88
CA LEU A 97 6.47 -13.94 12.15
C LEU A 97 5.80 -12.93 11.18
N LEU A 98 5.86 -13.19 9.89
CA LEU A 98 5.25 -12.30 8.88
C LEU A 98 3.72 -12.36 8.89
N SER A 99 3.12 -13.32 9.59
CA SER A 99 1.70 -13.30 9.92
C SER A 99 1.37 -12.48 11.17
N GLY A 100 2.38 -11.97 11.89
CA GLY A 100 2.24 -11.13 13.07
C GLY A 100 2.43 -11.83 14.41
N ILE A 101 2.84 -13.09 14.41
CA ILE A 101 3.17 -13.81 15.66
C ILE A 101 4.53 -13.33 16.17
N THR A 102 4.63 -13.13 17.47
CA THR A 102 5.89 -12.76 18.12
C THR A 102 6.78 -14.00 18.27
N CYS A 103 7.96 -13.97 17.67
CA CYS A 103 8.94 -15.04 17.69
C CYS A 103 10.06 -14.71 18.68
N VAL A 104 10.34 -15.61 19.61
CA VAL A 104 11.32 -15.40 20.69
C VAL A 104 12.37 -16.51 20.67
N PHE A 105 13.63 -16.10 20.69
CA PHE A 105 14.79 -16.98 20.87
C PHE A 105 15.45 -16.69 22.19
N ILE A 106 15.77 -17.71 22.94
CA ILE A 106 16.45 -17.62 24.25
C ILE A 106 17.73 -18.45 24.18
N ASP A 107 18.83 -17.87 24.60
CA ASP A 107 20.11 -18.55 24.59
C ASP A 107 20.09 -19.87 25.38
N GLY A 108 20.65 -20.91 24.78
CA GLY A 108 20.62 -22.26 25.32
C GLY A 108 19.42 -23.11 24.91
N TYR A 109 18.46 -22.58 24.17
CA TYR A 109 17.36 -23.33 23.58
C TYR A 109 17.52 -23.44 22.05
N ASP A 110 17.19 -24.60 21.50
CA ASP A 110 17.34 -24.94 20.07
C ASP A 110 16.06 -24.71 19.23
N ARG A 111 15.01 -24.12 19.83
CA ARG A 111 13.73 -23.87 19.22
C ARG A 111 13.27 -22.44 19.43
N CYS A 112 12.54 -21.93 18.45
CA CYS A 112 11.86 -20.65 18.55
C CYS A 112 10.54 -20.79 19.31
N LEU A 113 10.30 -19.91 20.26
CA LEU A 113 9.01 -19.77 20.95
C LEU A 113 8.14 -18.77 20.21
N ALA A 114 7.07 -19.23 19.60
CA ALA A 114 6.10 -18.40 18.90
C ALA A 114 4.91 -18.11 19.81
N ILE A 115 4.66 -16.84 20.10
CA ILE A 115 3.60 -16.39 21.01
C ILE A 115 2.59 -15.57 20.23
N ASP A 116 1.33 -16.00 20.21
CA ASP A 116 0.29 -15.26 19.54
C ASP A 116 -0.18 -14.04 20.34
N CYS A 117 0.45 -12.91 20.07
CA CYS A 117 0.09 -11.60 20.60
C CYS A 117 -0.57 -10.71 19.52
N ARG A 118 -1.10 -11.30 18.47
CA ARG A 118 -1.58 -10.55 17.30
C ARG A 118 -2.76 -9.63 17.60
N THR A 119 -2.68 -8.48 16.99
CA THR A 119 -3.81 -7.60 16.71
C THR A 119 -3.64 -7.06 15.30
N TYR A 120 -4.67 -7.14 14.49
CA TYR A 120 -4.58 -6.51 13.17
C TYR A 120 -5.18 -5.12 13.24
N PRO A 121 -4.55 -4.13 12.58
CA PRO A 121 -5.19 -2.83 12.43
C PRO A 121 -6.56 -3.04 11.79
N ALA A 122 -7.59 -2.66 12.51
CA ALA A 122 -8.96 -2.70 12.01
C ALA A 122 -9.51 -1.29 12.12
N ARG A 123 -9.78 -0.67 10.98
CA ARG A 123 -10.59 0.54 10.90
C ARG A 123 -12.01 0.18 11.34
N GLY A 124 -12.70 1.08 12.04
CA GLY A 124 -14.15 1.02 12.10
C GLY A 124 -14.70 0.91 10.67
N VAL A 125 -15.70 0.07 10.45
CA VAL A 125 -16.22 -0.31 9.11
C VAL A 125 -16.55 0.94 8.28
N SER A 126 -15.61 1.42 7.48
CA SER A 126 -15.85 2.47 6.48
C SER A 126 -15.14 2.08 5.17
N GLU A 127 -15.95 2.04 4.12
CA GLU A 127 -15.46 1.79 2.75
C GLU A 127 -14.78 3.05 2.21
N PRO A 128 -13.70 2.94 1.41
CA PRO A 128 -13.09 4.08 0.74
C PRO A 128 -14.11 4.84 -0.11
N GLU A 129 -14.05 6.16 -0.11
CA GLU A 129 -15.06 6.95 -0.84
C GLU A 129 -14.82 6.92 -2.36
N LYS A 130 -13.56 6.93 -2.79
CA LYS A 130 -13.18 7.03 -4.20
C LYS A 130 -13.02 5.69 -4.90
N ASP A 131 -12.63 4.63 -4.19
CA ASP A 131 -12.33 3.30 -4.75
C ASP A 131 -13.35 2.26 -4.29
N LYS A 132 -14.64 2.55 -4.37
CA LYS A 132 -15.71 1.60 -3.99
C LYS A 132 -15.74 0.41 -4.93
N VAL A 133 -15.90 -0.79 -4.38
CA VAL A 133 -16.04 -2.03 -5.14
C VAL A 133 -17.32 -2.75 -4.79
N MET A 134 -17.90 -3.40 -5.79
CA MET A 134 -19.11 -4.22 -5.58
C MET A 134 -18.80 -5.51 -4.83
N ARG A 135 -17.59 -6.05 -4.96
CA ARG A 135 -17.14 -7.30 -4.34
C ARG A 135 -15.72 -7.15 -3.86
N GLY A 136 -15.34 -7.86 -2.80
CA GLY A 136 -13.99 -7.90 -2.28
C GLY A 136 -13.81 -7.25 -0.91
N SER A 137 -12.56 -6.96 -0.58
CA SER A 137 -12.19 -6.32 0.68
C SER A 137 -12.73 -4.89 0.74
N ARG A 138 -13.25 -4.49 1.89
CA ARG A 138 -13.75 -3.12 2.11
C ARG A 138 -12.82 -2.30 2.99
N ASP A 139 -11.64 -2.85 3.32
CA ASP A 139 -10.64 -2.11 4.07
C ASP A 139 -9.94 -1.10 3.14
N GLY A 140 -9.76 0.11 3.64
CA GLY A 140 -9.02 1.19 3.01
C GLY A 140 -7.79 1.55 3.83
N PHE A 141 -6.86 2.29 3.21
CA PHE A 141 -5.79 2.94 3.91
C PHE A 141 -6.33 4.00 4.87
N VAL A 142 -5.57 4.27 5.91
CA VAL A 142 -5.86 5.28 6.93
C VAL A 142 -4.75 6.32 6.96
N GLU A 143 -4.91 7.34 7.79
CA GLU A 143 -3.91 8.42 7.91
C GLU A 143 -2.61 7.95 8.58
N THR A 144 -2.64 6.88 9.38
CA THR A 144 -1.46 6.38 10.12
C THR A 144 -0.61 5.45 9.26
N LEU A 145 0.64 5.85 9.01
CA LEU A 145 1.60 5.13 8.17
C LEU A 145 1.81 3.68 8.59
N ILE A 146 2.01 3.43 9.88
CA ILE A 146 2.25 2.08 10.43
C ILE A 146 1.08 1.13 10.14
N PHE A 147 -0.16 1.61 10.24
CA PHE A 147 -1.32 0.79 9.90
C PHE A 147 -1.37 0.47 8.41
N ASN A 148 -0.98 1.41 7.57
CA ASN A 148 -0.96 1.21 6.13
C ASN A 148 0.09 0.18 5.70
N THR A 149 1.29 0.23 6.27
CA THR A 149 2.33 -0.78 6.03
C THR A 149 1.92 -2.15 6.54
N ALA A 150 1.31 -2.21 7.73
CA ALA A 150 0.77 -3.45 8.29
C ALA A 150 -0.34 -4.07 7.41
N LEU A 151 -1.24 -3.26 6.81
CA LEU A 151 -2.25 -3.75 5.87
C LEU A 151 -1.64 -4.38 4.61
N ILE A 152 -0.53 -3.84 4.10
CA ILE A 152 0.22 -4.44 2.99
C ILE A 152 0.92 -5.73 3.45
N ARG A 153 1.62 -5.71 4.59
CA ARG A 153 2.32 -6.89 5.14
C ARG A 153 1.38 -8.06 5.40
N ARG A 154 0.17 -7.79 5.88
CA ARG A 154 -0.86 -8.80 6.09
C ARG A 154 -1.20 -9.58 4.82
N ARG A 155 -1.15 -8.91 3.65
CA ARG A 155 -1.44 -9.48 2.34
C ARG A 155 -0.24 -10.17 1.70
N ILE A 156 0.96 -9.64 1.94
CA ILE A 156 2.20 -10.15 1.37
C ILE A 156 3.10 -10.61 2.52
N ARG A 157 3.05 -11.90 2.82
CA ARG A 157 3.86 -12.55 3.88
C ARG A 157 5.14 -13.16 3.31
N ASP A 158 5.83 -12.40 2.46
CA ASP A 158 7.07 -12.81 1.81
C ASP A 158 8.23 -12.00 2.41
N PRO A 159 9.35 -12.63 2.82
CA PRO A 159 10.52 -11.94 3.34
C PRO A 159 11.17 -11.00 2.32
N LYS A 160 10.93 -11.20 1.02
CA LYS A 160 11.41 -10.32 -0.05
C LYS A 160 10.63 -9.00 -0.14
N LEU A 161 9.48 -8.87 0.53
CA LEU A 161 8.80 -7.60 0.67
C LEU A 161 9.64 -6.69 1.56
N THR A 162 10.16 -5.63 0.98
CA THR A 162 11.00 -4.65 1.66
C THR A 162 10.20 -3.36 1.85
N MET A 163 10.24 -2.84 3.07
CA MET A 163 9.63 -1.58 3.46
C MET A 163 10.70 -0.71 4.11
N GLU A 164 11.05 0.39 3.45
CA GLU A 164 12.04 1.34 3.95
C GLU A 164 11.35 2.61 4.41
N ILE A 165 11.74 3.10 5.57
CA ILE A 165 11.23 4.37 6.09
C ILE A 165 12.26 5.47 5.90
N MET A 166 11.77 6.66 5.60
CA MET A 166 12.55 7.89 5.54
C MET A 166 11.69 9.06 6.01
N THR A 167 12.32 10.11 6.49
CA THR A 167 11.64 11.33 6.98
C THR A 167 11.98 12.50 6.07
N MET A 168 10.98 13.29 5.70
CA MET A 168 11.12 14.47 4.84
C MET A 168 10.49 15.71 5.45
N GLY A 169 11.04 16.87 5.05
CA GLY A 169 10.63 18.18 5.55
C GLY A 169 11.46 18.62 6.77
N GLU A 170 12.02 19.82 6.72
CA GLU A 170 12.85 20.36 7.81
C GLU A 170 12.02 20.66 9.06
N SER A 171 10.79 21.15 8.88
CA SER A 171 9.86 21.44 9.97
C SER A 171 8.80 20.38 10.18
N SER A 172 8.30 19.72 9.10
CA SER A 172 7.21 18.74 9.22
C SER A 172 7.67 17.37 9.68
N HIS A 173 8.93 16.98 9.40
CA HIS A 173 9.47 15.64 9.69
C HIS A 173 8.48 14.52 9.33
N THR A 174 7.90 14.58 8.12
CA THR A 174 6.86 13.65 7.67
C THR A 174 7.48 12.30 7.33
N ASP A 175 6.98 11.23 7.90
CA ASP A 175 7.44 9.89 7.65
C ASP A 175 6.87 9.35 6.33
N ILE A 176 7.73 8.70 5.57
CA ILE A 176 7.42 8.14 4.25
C ILE A 176 7.95 6.71 4.19
N ALA A 177 7.11 5.76 3.78
CA ALA A 177 7.52 4.38 3.55
C ALA A 177 7.56 4.07 2.06
N ILE A 178 8.66 3.45 1.61
CA ILE A 178 8.82 2.92 0.27
C ILE A 178 8.69 1.40 0.36
N CYS A 179 7.68 0.84 -0.31
CA CYS A 179 7.39 -0.59 -0.29
C CYS A 179 7.60 -1.19 -1.68
N TYR A 180 8.36 -2.28 -1.76
CA TYR A 180 8.66 -2.96 -3.02
C TYR A 180 9.03 -4.43 -2.79
N MET A 181 8.98 -5.24 -3.86
CA MET A 181 9.36 -6.65 -3.83
C MET A 181 10.76 -6.84 -4.40
N LYS A 182 11.71 -7.30 -3.59
CA LYS A 182 13.06 -7.65 -4.06
C LYS A 182 13.01 -8.73 -5.15
N GLY A 183 13.79 -8.51 -6.22
CA GLY A 183 13.86 -9.43 -7.36
C GLY A 183 12.69 -9.31 -8.35
N ARG A 184 11.71 -8.41 -8.11
CA ARG A 184 10.66 -8.08 -9.08
C ARG A 184 10.68 -6.60 -9.46
N VAL A 185 11.12 -5.74 -8.56
CA VAL A 185 11.22 -4.30 -8.78
C VAL A 185 12.32 -3.97 -9.80
N ASP A 186 12.11 -2.92 -10.59
CA ASP A 186 13.16 -2.32 -11.40
C ASP A 186 14.15 -1.55 -10.49
N GLU A 187 15.32 -2.13 -10.28
CA GLU A 187 16.35 -1.59 -9.40
C GLU A 187 16.88 -0.22 -9.88
N GLN A 188 16.87 0.03 -11.20
CA GLN A 188 17.31 1.32 -11.74
C GLN A 188 16.29 2.41 -11.37
N MET A 189 15.01 2.10 -11.53
CA MET A 189 13.93 3.00 -11.15
C MET A 189 13.91 3.25 -9.65
N LEU A 190 14.04 2.20 -8.83
CA LEU A 190 14.08 2.31 -7.37
C LEU A 190 15.22 3.24 -6.92
N THR A 191 16.42 3.04 -7.48
CA THR A 191 17.58 3.87 -7.18
C THR A 191 17.38 5.34 -7.58
N GLN A 192 16.75 5.58 -8.73
CA GLN A 192 16.41 6.94 -9.17
C GLN A 192 15.40 7.62 -8.26
N ILE A 193 14.37 6.89 -7.84
CA ILE A 193 13.35 7.41 -6.91
C ILE A 193 14.01 7.79 -5.58
N LYS A 194 14.77 6.88 -4.97
CA LYS A 194 15.49 7.15 -3.71
C LYS A 194 16.44 8.33 -3.83
N LYS A 195 17.19 8.41 -4.93
CA LYS A 195 18.09 9.55 -5.18
C LYS A 195 17.33 10.87 -5.27
N ARG A 196 16.19 10.89 -5.95
CA ARG A 196 15.35 12.09 -6.04
C ARG A 196 14.77 12.45 -4.68
N MET A 197 14.23 11.49 -3.93
CA MET A 197 13.70 11.73 -2.60
C MET A 197 14.75 12.34 -1.67
N ASN A 198 15.96 11.81 -1.67
CA ASN A 198 17.08 12.34 -0.89
C ASN A 198 17.56 13.75 -1.34
N SER A 199 17.21 14.17 -2.56
CA SER A 199 17.55 15.50 -3.06
C SER A 199 16.46 16.56 -2.84
N ILE A 200 15.32 16.18 -2.28
CA ILE A 200 14.22 17.09 -1.96
C ILE A 200 14.56 17.81 -0.65
N HIS A 201 14.68 19.13 -0.73
CA HIS A 201 14.87 20.01 0.40
C HIS A 201 13.68 20.96 0.46
N VAL A 202 12.72 20.64 1.32
CA VAL A 202 11.51 21.42 1.55
C VAL A 202 11.31 21.61 3.06
N ASP A 203 10.72 22.72 3.44
CA ASP A 203 10.44 22.98 4.86
C ASP A 203 9.36 22.02 5.37
N ALA A 204 8.27 21.83 4.62
CA ALA A 204 7.17 20.95 5.01
C ALA A 204 6.45 20.36 3.80
N LEU A 205 5.95 19.13 3.96
CA LEU A 205 5.02 18.47 3.03
C LEU A 205 3.59 18.77 3.46
N THR A 206 3.10 19.96 3.15
CA THR A 206 1.81 20.48 3.66
C THR A 206 0.59 19.71 3.18
N MET A 207 0.63 19.19 1.96
CA MET A 207 -0.41 18.33 1.34
C MET A 207 0.07 16.89 1.24
N ASN A 208 0.94 16.46 2.15
CA ASN A 208 1.43 15.10 2.29
C ASN A 208 1.84 14.46 0.94
N GLN A 209 1.08 13.49 0.45
CA GLN A 209 1.37 12.77 -0.78
C GLN A 209 1.39 13.65 -2.04
N GLU A 210 0.49 14.64 -2.15
CA GLU A 210 0.45 15.53 -3.31
C GLU A 210 1.69 16.42 -3.37
N SER A 211 2.11 16.96 -2.22
CA SER A 211 3.37 17.73 -2.12
C SER A 211 4.57 16.88 -2.50
N LEU A 212 4.61 15.62 -2.05
CA LEU A 212 5.66 14.68 -2.43
C LEU A 212 5.65 14.39 -3.93
N ALA A 213 4.48 14.16 -4.52
CA ALA A 213 4.32 13.90 -5.94
C ALA A 213 4.86 15.05 -6.80
N GLU A 214 4.56 16.29 -6.43
CA GLU A 214 5.06 17.49 -7.11
C GLU A 214 6.57 17.65 -6.97
N CYS A 215 7.13 17.37 -5.79
CA CYS A 215 8.57 17.43 -5.56
C CYS A 215 9.33 16.35 -6.35
N LEU A 216 8.79 15.12 -6.42
CA LEU A 216 9.43 14.01 -7.14
C LEU A 216 9.43 14.21 -8.65
N TYR A 217 8.32 14.67 -9.21
CA TYR A 217 8.14 14.84 -10.64
C TYR A 217 7.38 16.15 -10.91
N PRO A 218 8.08 17.27 -11.02
CA PRO A 218 7.43 18.54 -11.30
C PRO A 218 6.58 18.47 -12.55
N HIS A 219 5.38 19.01 -12.44
CA HIS A 219 4.38 19.00 -13.50
C HIS A 219 4.89 19.76 -14.73
N LYS A 220 4.80 19.12 -15.90
CA LYS A 220 5.11 19.76 -17.16
C LYS A 220 3.79 20.10 -17.87
N TRP A 221 3.54 21.38 -18.11
CA TRP A 221 2.30 21.88 -18.69
C TRP A 221 1.85 21.20 -20.00
N TYR A 222 2.81 20.64 -20.76
CA TYR A 222 2.52 19.95 -22.03
C TYR A 222 2.25 18.44 -21.86
N ASN A 223 2.41 17.89 -20.65
CA ASN A 223 2.14 16.49 -20.39
C ASN A 223 0.97 16.35 -19.41
N PRO A 224 -0.24 16.06 -19.92
CA PRO A 224 -1.43 15.94 -19.09
C PRO A 224 -1.52 14.63 -18.31
N PHE A 225 -0.62 13.65 -18.59
CA PHE A 225 -0.69 12.34 -17.97
C PHE A 225 -0.06 12.36 -16.58
N PRO A 226 -0.77 11.81 -15.57
CA PRO A 226 -0.23 11.67 -14.23
C PRO A 226 0.97 10.71 -14.22
N LYS A 227 1.91 10.97 -13.32
CA LYS A 227 3.12 10.14 -13.13
C LYS A 227 2.91 9.04 -12.12
N PHE A 228 1.87 9.16 -11.33
CA PHE A 228 1.51 8.26 -10.25
C PHE A 228 0.07 7.81 -10.41
N LYS A 229 -0.20 6.56 -10.05
CA LYS A 229 -1.54 6.08 -9.77
C LYS A 229 -1.74 6.17 -8.26
N PHE A 230 -2.85 6.75 -7.82
CA PHE A 230 -3.22 6.78 -6.41
C PHE A 230 -4.29 5.73 -6.15
N SER A 231 -4.18 5.04 -5.03
CA SER A 231 -5.20 4.10 -4.59
C SER A 231 -5.36 4.15 -3.06
N GLU A 232 -6.60 4.21 -2.60
CA GLU A 232 -6.96 4.13 -1.18
C GLU A 232 -7.08 2.67 -0.71
N ARG A 233 -6.78 1.70 -1.60
CA ARG A 233 -7.00 0.27 -1.37
C ARG A 233 -5.72 -0.50 -1.13
N PRO A 234 -5.59 -1.16 0.04
CA PRO A 234 -4.43 -1.99 0.34
C PRO A 234 -4.32 -3.25 -0.54
N ASP A 235 -5.43 -3.78 -1.06
CA ASP A 235 -5.44 -4.93 -1.96
C ASP A 235 -4.86 -4.58 -3.33
N THR A 236 -5.26 -3.43 -3.91
CA THR A 236 -4.70 -2.91 -5.15
C THR A 236 -3.21 -2.61 -5.01
N ALA A 237 -2.80 -1.97 -3.91
CA ALA A 237 -1.39 -1.70 -3.63
C ALA A 237 -0.58 -2.99 -3.51
N ALA A 238 -1.08 -3.99 -2.77
CA ALA A 238 -0.41 -5.28 -2.63
C ALA A 238 -0.28 -6.03 -3.96
N ALA A 239 -1.32 -6.04 -4.80
CA ALA A 239 -1.27 -6.61 -6.14
C ALA A 239 -0.19 -5.93 -6.99
N SER A 240 -0.13 -4.60 -6.99
CA SER A 240 0.87 -3.82 -7.73
C SER A 240 2.30 -4.11 -7.26
N ILE A 241 2.55 -4.28 -5.94
CA ILE A 241 3.87 -4.70 -5.42
C ILE A 241 4.27 -6.06 -5.97
N LEU A 242 3.34 -7.02 -6.00
CA LEU A 242 3.60 -8.37 -6.53
C LEU A 242 3.89 -8.36 -8.04
N GLU A 243 3.39 -7.38 -8.78
CA GLU A 243 3.69 -7.14 -10.19
C GLU A 243 5.06 -6.45 -10.41
N GLY A 244 5.70 -5.96 -9.35
CA GLY A 244 7.01 -5.31 -9.40
C GLY A 244 6.97 -3.79 -9.30
N ASN A 245 5.81 -3.19 -9.04
CA ASN A 245 5.69 -1.75 -8.84
C ASN A 245 6.24 -1.33 -7.46
N ILE A 246 6.59 -0.06 -7.37
CA ILE A 246 7.02 0.61 -6.15
C ILE A 246 5.81 1.34 -5.57
N ILE A 247 5.56 1.16 -4.29
CA ILE A 247 4.52 1.87 -3.54
C ILE A 247 5.18 2.85 -2.59
N ILE A 248 4.68 4.06 -2.57
CA ILE A 248 5.08 5.08 -1.60
C ILE A 248 3.86 5.42 -0.75
N LEU A 249 4.01 5.27 0.56
CA LEU A 249 3.04 5.68 1.56
C LEU A 249 3.58 6.90 2.29
N VAL A 250 2.74 7.87 2.53
CA VAL A 250 3.08 9.11 3.26
C VAL A 250 2.21 9.19 4.50
N ASP A 251 2.80 9.52 5.63
CA ASP A 251 2.04 9.70 6.87
C ASP A 251 0.99 10.82 6.73
N ASN A 252 -0.10 10.70 7.47
CA ASN A 252 -1.28 11.55 7.36
C ASN A 252 -1.97 11.51 5.98
N SER A 253 -1.79 10.42 5.21
CA SER A 253 -2.42 10.25 3.91
C SER A 253 -3.07 8.88 3.76
N PRO A 254 -4.39 8.82 3.46
CA PRO A 254 -5.12 7.56 3.32
C PRO A 254 -5.00 6.93 1.92
N ALA A 255 -3.95 7.25 1.17
CA ALA A 255 -3.74 6.68 -0.15
C ALA A 255 -2.28 6.31 -0.42
N ALA A 256 -2.08 5.32 -1.26
CA ALA A 256 -0.79 4.87 -1.74
C ALA A 256 -0.49 5.46 -3.12
N MET A 257 0.75 5.90 -3.32
CA MET A 257 1.28 6.30 -4.62
C MET A 257 1.93 5.10 -5.30
N ILE A 258 1.48 4.71 -6.47
CA ILE A 258 1.95 3.55 -7.24
C ILE A 258 2.82 4.01 -8.41
N LEU A 259 4.01 3.43 -8.55
CA LEU A 259 4.97 3.72 -9.62
C LEU A 259 5.56 2.41 -10.21
N PRO A 260 5.87 2.37 -11.53
CA PRO A 260 5.46 3.33 -12.53
C PRO A 260 3.96 3.35 -12.78
N SER A 261 3.43 4.41 -13.35
CA SER A 261 2.04 4.47 -13.80
C SER A 261 2.01 4.63 -15.32
N SER A 262 1.20 3.82 -15.97
CA SER A 262 0.92 3.89 -17.40
C SER A 262 -0.47 4.50 -17.66
N VAL A 263 -0.74 4.89 -18.89
CA VAL A 263 -2.08 5.35 -19.30
C VAL A 263 -3.13 4.26 -19.07
N PHE A 264 -2.73 2.99 -19.22
CA PHE A 264 -3.62 1.84 -19.01
C PHE A 264 -4.00 1.69 -17.54
N ASP A 265 -3.07 1.94 -16.61
CA ASP A 265 -3.32 1.84 -15.17
C ASP A 265 -4.34 2.88 -14.66
N ILE A 266 -4.47 4.01 -15.38
CA ILE A 266 -5.45 5.06 -15.07
C ILE A 266 -6.88 4.61 -15.46
N ILE A 267 -6.99 3.79 -16.49
CA ILE A 267 -8.28 3.30 -17.03
C ILE A 267 -8.76 2.07 -16.22
N GLU A 268 -7.87 1.40 -15.50
CA GLU A 268 -8.21 0.26 -14.65
C GLU A 268 -8.97 0.68 -13.39
N GLU A 269 -9.98 -0.10 -13.05
CA GLU A 269 -10.72 0.01 -11.79
C GLU A 269 -10.41 -1.15 -10.87
N ALA A 270 -10.52 -0.92 -9.56
CA ALA A 270 -10.28 -1.93 -8.55
C ALA A 270 -11.18 -3.18 -8.71
N ASP A 271 -12.41 -2.99 -9.20
CA ASP A 271 -13.34 -4.08 -9.48
C ASP A 271 -12.84 -5.08 -10.50
N ASP A 272 -11.97 -4.68 -11.44
CA ASP A 272 -11.44 -5.55 -12.49
C ASP A 272 -10.66 -6.74 -11.92
N TYR A 273 -10.05 -6.59 -10.74
CA TYR A 273 -9.31 -7.65 -10.05
C TYR A 273 -10.24 -8.70 -9.41
N TYR A 274 -11.51 -8.37 -9.20
CA TYR A 274 -12.49 -9.25 -8.56
C TYR A 274 -13.41 -9.99 -9.54
N PHE A 275 -13.39 -9.60 -10.81
CA PHE A 275 -14.13 -10.31 -11.85
C PHE A 275 -13.36 -11.54 -12.38
N PRO A 276 -14.06 -12.55 -12.91
CA PRO A 276 -13.41 -13.63 -13.63
C PRO A 276 -12.48 -13.09 -14.73
N PRO A 277 -11.33 -13.72 -15.02
CA PRO A 277 -10.31 -13.17 -15.93
C PRO A 277 -10.83 -12.73 -17.30
N VAL A 278 -11.78 -13.50 -17.88
CA VAL A 278 -12.40 -13.16 -19.17
C VAL A 278 -13.23 -11.89 -19.07
N THR A 279 -14.04 -11.77 -18.01
CA THR A 279 -14.91 -10.58 -17.82
C THR A 279 -14.06 -9.34 -17.51
N GLY A 280 -13.07 -9.45 -16.63
CA GLY A 280 -12.17 -8.34 -16.32
C GLY A 280 -11.39 -7.87 -17.56
N THR A 281 -10.88 -8.79 -18.37
CA THR A 281 -10.19 -8.44 -19.63
C THR A 281 -11.15 -7.74 -20.61
N TYR A 282 -12.38 -8.23 -20.73
CA TYR A 282 -13.39 -7.60 -21.59
C TYR A 282 -13.70 -6.16 -21.13
N LEU A 283 -13.89 -5.93 -19.83
CA LEU A 283 -14.17 -4.62 -19.27
C LEU A 283 -13.00 -3.64 -19.49
N ARG A 284 -11.76 -4.08 -19.25
CA ARG A 284 -10.57 -3.27 -19.53
C ARG A 284 -10.46 -2.88 -21.01
N LEU A 285 -10.65 -3.86 -21.90
CA LEU A 285 -10.61 -3.62 -23.34
C LEU A 285 -11.72 -2.66 -23.78
N SER A 286 -12.94 -2.84 -23.27
CA SER A 286 -14.07 -1.95 -23.61
C SER A 286 -13.83 -0.52 -23.13
N ARG A 287 -13.29 -0.30 -21.91
CA ARG A 287 -12.92 1.04 -21.43
C ARG A 287 -11.85 1.68 -22.30
N MET A 288 -10.82 0.91 -22.69
CA MET A 288 -9.77 1.39 -23.59
C MET A 288 -10.34 1.82 -24.93
N VAL A 289 -11.20 1.00 -25.53
CA VAL A 289 -11.86 1.33 -26.80
C VAL A 289 -12.74 2.57 -26.65
N ILE A 290 -13.53 2.66 -25.57
CA ILE A 290 -14.38 3.83 -25.30
C ILE A 290 -13.52 5.09 -25.11
N SER A 291 -12.41 5.02 -24.38
CA SER A 291 -11.51 6.16 -24.19
C SER A 291 -10.92 6.67 -25.52
N ILE A 292 -10.47 5.75 -26.39
CA ILE A 292 -9.98 6.10 -27.74
C ILE A 292 -11.11 6.69 -28.58
N LEU A 293 -12.30 6.08 -28.57
CA LEU A 293 -13.44 6.58 -29.30
C LEU A 293 -13.84 7.99 -28.84
N THR A 294 -13.88 8.23 -27.53
CA THR A 294 -14.23 9.55 -26.97
C THR A 294 -13.23 10.61 -27.44
N LEU A 295 -11.93 10.28 -27.45
CA LEU A 295 -10.89 11.19 -27.93
C LEU A 295 -11.04 11.54 -29.40
N LEU A 296 -11.44 10.58 -30.24
CA LEU A 296 -11.55 10.75 -31.69
C LEU A 296 -12.92 11.24 -32.11
N LEU A 297 -13.99 10.85 -31.44
CA LEU A 297 -15.37 11.08 -31.85
C LEU A 297 -15.74 12.56 -31.78
N THR A 298 -15.35 13.26 -30.71
CA THR A 298 -15.67 14.69 -30.55
C THR A 298 -15.02 15.57 -31.61
N PRO A 299 -13.71 15.50 -31.91
CA PRO A 299 -13.11 16.30 -32.99
C PRO A 299 -13.61 15.88 -34.37
N THR A 300 -13.85 14.58 -34.59
CA THR A 300 -14.38 14.09 -35.87
C THR A 300 -15.80 14.61 -36.12
N TRP A 301 -16.65 14.55 -35.08
CA TRP A 301 -18.00 15.12 -35.16
C TRP A 301 -17.97 16.62 -35.47
N LEU A 302 -17.12 17.39 -34.77
CA LEU A 302 -16.96 18.83 -35.01
C LEU A 302 -16.49 19.12 -36.44
N MET A 303 -15.52 18.34 -36.93
CA MET A 303 -15.04 18.46 -38.33
C MET A 303 -16.15 18.18 -39.34
N LEU A 304 -16.97 17.15 -39.16
CA LEU A 304 -18.09 16.81 -40.01
C LEU A 304 -19.18 17.88 -39.99
N MET A 305 -19.47 18.48 -38.84
CA MET A 305 -20.46 19.55 -38.72
C MET A 305 -19.99 20.84 -39.38
N GLN A 306 -18.70 21.14 -39.36
CA GLN A 306 -18.14 22.30 -40.08
C GLN A 306 -18.02 22.05 -41.57
N ASN A 307 -17.97 20.80 -42.02
CA ASN A 307 -17.84 20.42 -43.42
C ASN A 307 -18.94 19.43 -43.86
N PRO A 308 -20.19 19.88 -44.05
CA PRO A 308 -21.31 18.98 -44.33
C PRO A 308 -21.15 18.13 -45.60
N HIS A 309 -20.27 18.52 -46.51
CA HIS A 309 -19.99 17.78 -47.75
C HIS A 309 -19.20 16.49 -47.51
N LEU A 310 -18.56 16.35 -46.36
CA LEU A 310 -17.84 15.12 -45.94
C LEU A 310 -18.76 14.13 -45.22
N LEU A 311 -20.01 14.50 -44.95
CA LEU A 311 -20.94 13.69 -44.20
C LEU A 311 -21.40 12.48 -45.01
N PRO A 312 -21.20 11.23 -44.56
CA PRO A 312 -21.71 10.04 -45.23
C PRO A 312 -23.25 10.03 -45.22
N PRO A 313 -23.91 9.44 -46.22
CA PRO A 313 -25.39 9.43 -46.31
C PRO A 313 -26.11 8.86 -45.10
N TRP A 314 -25.50 7.85 -44.41
CA TRP A 314 -26.08 7.23 -43.24
C TRP A 314 -25.98 8.09 -41.95
N LEU A 315 -25.17 9.15 -41.94
CA LEU A 315 -25.06 10.15 -40.87
C LEU A 315 -25.81 11.45 -41.20
N GLU A 316 -26.57 11.51 -42.29
CA GLU A 316 -27.26 12.72 -42.70
C GLU A 316 -28.26 13.28 -41.67
N PHE A 317 -28.73 12.41 -40.74
CA PHE A 317 -29.57 12.81 -39.62
C PHE A 317 -28.86 13.72 -38.60
N LEU A 318 -27.52 13.75 -38.59
CA LEU A 318 -26.73 14.65 -37.75
C LEU A 318 -26.60 16.06 -38.34
N LYS A 319 -27.00 16.25 -39.60
CA LYS A 319 -26.90 17.54 -40.27
C LYS A 319 -27.74 18.59 -39.54
N LEU A 320 -27.12 19.72 -39.25
CA LEU A 320 -27.83 20.86 -38.69
C LEU A 320 -28.81 21.43 -39.70
N SER A 321 -30.08 21.54 -39.29
CA SER A 321 -31.13 22.09 -40.13
C SER A 321 -31.01 23.62 -40.32
N GLU A 322 -30.42 24.31 -39.37
CA GLU A 322 -30.20 25.75 -39.38
C GLU A 322 -28.78 26.11 -38.95
N ALA A 323 -28.26 27.21 -39.47
CA ALA A 323 -26.95 27.71 -39.05
C ALA A 323 -27.00 28.20 -37.60
N PRO A 324 -26.14 27.68 -36.72
CA PRO A 324 -26.17 28.09 -35.34
C PRO A 324 -25.70 29.54 -35.16
N HIS A 325 -26.42 30.30 -34.31
CA HIS A 325 -26.07 31.69 -34.00
C HIS A 325 -24.71 31.84 -33.31
N VAL A 326 -24.30 30.81 -32.57
CA VAL A 326 -22.99 30.73 -31.91
C VAL A 326 -22.18 29.62 -32.58
N PRO A 327 -20.92 29.85 -32.96
CA PRO A 327 -20.08 28.81 -33.53
C PRO A 327 -20.05 27.56 -32.66
N LEU A 328 -20.15 26.37 -33.28
CA LEU A 328 -20.22 25.06 -32.56
C LEU A 328 -19.10 24.85 -31.60
N VAL A 329 -17.90 25.32 -31.90
CA VAL A 329 -16.72 25.22 -31.01
C VAL A 329 -17.00 25.91 -29.68
N PHE A 330 -17.57 27.12 -29.71
CA PHE A 330 -17.89 27.84 -28.46
C PHE A 330 -19.02 27.18 -27.69
N GLN A 331 -20.01 26.59 -28.37
CA GLN A 331 -21.09 25.84 -27.73
C GLN A 331 -20.52 24.63 -26.99
N LEU A 332 -19.58 23.88 -27.60
CA LEU A 332 -18.88 22.78 -26.94
C LEU A 332 -18.12 23.23 -25.68
N PHE A 333 -17.32 24.31 -25.81
CA PHE A 333 -16.59 24.83 -24.63
C PHE A 333 -17.53 25.27 -23.52
N ILE A 334 -18.63 25.95 -23.83
CA ILE A 334 -19.61 26.36 -22.82
C ILE A 334 -20.22 25.14 -22.15
N LEU A 335 -20.52 24.07 -22.88
CA LEU A 335 -21.06 22.83 -22.36
C LEU A 335 -20.06 22.13 -21.44
N GLU A 336 -18.81 22.02 -21.88
CA GLU A 336 -17.71 21.44 -21.07
C GLU A 336 -17.54 22.21 -19.76
N PHE A 337 -17.46 23.56 -19.82
CA PHE A 337 -17.37 24.37 -18.60
C PHE A 337 -18.59 24.23 -17.69
N ALA A 338 -19.79 24.07 -18.27
CA ALA A 338 -21.01 23.86 -17.49
C ALA A 338 -20.99 22.48 -16.80
N ILE A 339 -20.54 21.43 -17.50
CA ILE A 339 -20.40 20.09 -16.94
C ILE A 339 -19.33 20.07 -15.82
N ASP A 340 -18.18 20.67 -16.05
CA ASP A 340 -17.13 20.80 -15.04
C ASP A 340 -17.59 21.60 -13.83
N GLY A 341 -18.32 22.68 -14.05
CA GLY A 341 -18.93 23.47 -12.98
C GLY A 341 -19.93 22.67 -12.15
N LEU A 342 -20.78 21.88 -12.81
CA LEU A 342 -21.70 20.96 -12.12
C LEU A 342 -20.97 19.89 -11.32
N ARG A 343 -19.88 19.34 -11.89
CA ARG A 343 -19.03 18.35 -11.21
C ARG A 343 -18.37 18.93 -9.95
N LEU A 344 -17.83 20.14 -10.04
CA LEU A 344 -17.26 20.85 -8.89
C LEU A 344 -18.30 21.16 -7.83
N ALA A 345 -19.50 21.58 -8.24
CA ALA A 345 -20.62 21.82 -7.33
C ALA A 345 -21.06 20.52 -6.63
N ALA A 346 -21.11 19.40 -7.35
CA ALA A 346 -21.49 18.10 -6.80
C ALA A 346 -20.52 17.59 -5.72
N ILE A 347 -19.21 17.87 -5.87
CA ILE A 347 -18.18 17.51 -4.87
C ILE A 347 -18.41 18.28 -3.55
N ASN A 348 -18.86 19.53 -3.65
CA ASN A 348 -19.03 20.42 -2.51
C ASN A 348 -20.45 20.34 -1.86
N THR A 349 -21.38 19.57 -2.45
CA THR A 349 -22.73 19.41 -1.88
C THR A 349 -22.79 18.19 -0.97
N PRO A 350 -23.43 18.27 0.22
CA PRO A 350 -23.65 17.11 1.08
C PRO A 350 -24.36 15.99 0.30
N SER A 351 -23.93 14.75 0.53
CA SER A 351 -24.43 13.55 -0.17
C SER A 351 -25.94 13.35 -0.10
N MET A 352 -26.62 13.96 0.89
CA MET A 352 -28.08 13.94 1.01
C MET A 352 -28.83 14.75 -0.05
N LEU A 353 -28.16 15.68 -0.73
CA LEU A 353 -28.74 16.52 -1.78
C LEU A 353 -28.39 16.05 -3.21
N THR A 354 -27.53 15.08 -3.34
CA THR A 354 -27.05 14.55 -4.64
C THR A 354 -27.79 13.31 -5.11
N THR A 355 -28.72 12.78 -4.32
CA THR A 355 -29.60 11.67 -4.74
C THR A 355 -30.82 12.23 -5.45
N PRO A 356 -31.05 11.94 -6.73
CA PRO A 356 -32.25 12.33 -7.46
C PRO A 356 -33.49 11.61 -6.95
#